data_bbfcc18ea73f7943f65a56c985717f66
#
_entry.id   bbfcc18ea73f7943f65a56c985717f66
#
_cell.length_a   1.000
_cell.length_b   1.000
_cell.length_c   1.000
_cell.angle_alpha   90.00
_cell.angle_beta   90.00
_cell.angle_gamma   90.00
#
_symmetry.space_group_name_H-M   'P 1'
#
loop_
_entity.id
_entity.type
_entity.pdbx_description
1 polymer ?
#
loop_
_entity_poly.entity_id
_entity_poly.type
_entity_poly.pdbx_seq_one_letter_code
_entity_poly.pdbx_strand_id
1 'polypeptide(L)'
;MKKRLALILLAGFASTLFLASPASAHGEKSQEAFLRMRSIAWTDVQFAGGTVKDGEIYLPQGQKMTLQGTARLMDTWPDTLAAGLPRIGYINIATQGPCVEMLARTINGVSAPGRIEITKGNFYHFEMTLMGRRPGRWHIHPAFAVKGAGTVLGPGQWVHVERTSAGFSSPVTLYDGKKINMENYGLNVVWGFQIVGFLLGMVWILYWTAGKRNPDGSPKGILGGKRTVTNPAVTLQIPLNDDGVAVGLNSKRDHRAVNIIAIATAIFLLIGWVYQASAYPVKIPQQVVQFEPPKTDFDTAPTLAKVDAQAAKYDRDSRQMVIEVATTNVSDSPIDLQEFTTSTLTFAASHGSAIAPGYYLHDMKVSPSGSIQPGQTTKLTLTIDGNSFVEEHLVPTSESQLTVAGLLAFKDSAGKRSFAEIEEPLRPNYHD
;
A
#
# COMPACT_ATOMS: atom_id res chain seq x y z
N MET A 1 -43.44 8.01 18.02
CA MET A 1 -42.55 6.92 17.65
C MET A 1 -41.78 7.15 16.35
N LYS A 2 -42.39 7.61 15.25
CA LYS A 2 -41.74 7.71 13.91
C LYS A 2 -40.58 8.70 13.84
N LYS A 3 -40.66 9.86 14.50
CA LYS A 3 -39.54 10.84 14.56
C LYS A 3 -38.31 10.27 15.29
N ARG A 4 -38.54 9.45 16.33
CA ARG A 4 -37.45 8.78 17.07
C ARG A 4 -36.75 7.69 16.26
N LEU A 5 -37.51 6.94 15.45
CA LEU A 5 -36.95 5.91 14.58
C LEU A 5 -36.11 6.52 13.45
N ALA A 6 -36.57 7.61 12.83
CA ALA A 6 -35.81 8.34 11.82
C ALA A 6 -34.51 8.94 12.39
N LEU A 7 -34.56 9.46 13.64
CA LEU A 7 -33.37 9.98 14.32
C LEU A 7 -32.35 8.86 14.65
N ILE A 8 -32.84 7.67 15.05
CA ILE A 8 -32.00 6.50 15.33
C ILE A 8 -31.35 5.99 14.05
N LEU A 9 -32.08 5.93 12.94
CA LEU A 9 -31.52 5.53 11.65
C LEU A 9 -30.52 6.55 11.12
N LEU A 10 -30.78 7.85 11.29
CA LEU A 10 -29.84 8.91 10.91
C LEU A 10 -28.59 8.92 11.79
N ALA A 11 -28.75 8.71 13.09
CA ALA A 11 -27.64 8.60 14.04
C ALA A 11 -26.82 7.32 13.80
N GLY A 12 -27.47 6.20 13.47
CA GLY A 12 -26.78 4.95 13.08
C GLY A 12 -26.00 5.11 11.79
N PHE A 13 -26.53 5.80 10.78
CA PHE A 13 -25.81 6.07 9.53
C PHE A 13 -24.68 7.10 9.74
N ALA A 14 -24.89 8.11 10.57
CA ALA A 14 -23.83 9.06 10.93
C ALA A 14 -22.70 8.39 11.73
N SER A 15 -23.03 7.49 12.66
CA SER A 15 -22.00 6.79 13.44
C SER A 15 -21.13 5.85 12.61
N THR A 16 -21.65 5.25 11.55
CA THR A 16 -20.83 4.43 10.64
C THR A 16 -19.83 5.27 9.82
N LEU A 17 -20.13 6.54 9.56
CA LEU A 17 -19.22 7.47 8.90
C LEU A 17 -18.08 7.96 9.81
N PHE A 18 -18.31 7.99 11.13
CA PHE A 18 -17.31 8.44 12.11
C PHE A 18 -16.45 7.31 12.69
N LEU A 19 -16.84 6.04 12.49
CA LEU A 19 -16.07 4.88 12.97
C LEU A 19 -15.03 4.36 11.97
N ALA A 20 -14.94 4.96 10.80
CA ALA A 20 -13.80 4.72 9.92
C ALA A 20 -12.57 5.43 10.50
N SER A 21 -11.96 4.84 11.52
CA SER A 21 -10.57 5.15 11.86
C SER A 21 -9.77 5.04 10.57
N PRO A 22 -8.88 6.00 10.26
CA PRO A 22 -7.94 5.78 9.19
C PRO A 22 -7.18 4.49 9.54
N ALA A 23 -7.47 3.42 8.81
CA ALA A 23 -6.72 2.19 8.93
C ALA A 23 -5.28 2.56 8.55
N SER A 24 -4.44 2.71 9.56
CA SER A 24 -3.00 2.83 9.42
C SER A 24 -2.49 1.45 9.00
N ALA A 25 -2.79 1.08 7.76
CA ALA A 25 -2.30 -0.14 7.14
C ALA A 25 -0.86 0.09 6.67
N HIS A 26 0.03 0.35 7.61
CA HIS A 26 1.45 0.21 7.36
C HIS A 26 1.76 -1.28 7.37
N GLY A 27 1.90 -1.86 6.18
CA GLY A 27 2.31 -3.25 6.00
C GLY A 27 3.68 -3.57 6.61
N GLU A 28 4.44 -2.57 7.01
CA GLU A 28 5.73 -2.70 7.69
C GLU A 28 5.65 -3.51 8.98
N LYS A 29 4.64 -3.25 9.80
CA LYS A 29 4.47 -3.95 11.08
C LYS A 29 3.93 -5.38 10.94
N SER A 30 3.36 -5.72 9.80
CA SER A 30 2.77 -7.05 9.54
C SER A 30 3.76 -8.05 8.94
N GLN A 31 4.94 -7.60 8.55
CA GLN A 31 5.98 -8.48 8.01
C GLN A 31 6.81 -9.04 9.16
N GLU A 32 7.03 -10.34 9.14
CA GLU A 32 7.91 -10.98 10.09
C GLU A 32 9.32 -10.41 9.99
N ALA A 33 9.95 -10.14 11.12
CA ALA A 33 11.21 -9.43 11.17
C ALA A 33 12.33 -10.16 10.42
N PHE A 34 12.35 -11.50 10.47
CA PHE A 34 13.33 -12.29 9.73
C PHE A 34 13.17 -12.15 8.21
N LEU A 35 11.94 -12.01 7.71
CA LEU A 35 11.68 -11.74 6.30
C LEU A 35 12.29 -10.40 5.87
N ARG A 36 12.17 -9.39 6.72
CA ARG A 36 12.70 -8.06 6.42
C ARG A 36 14.21 -8.03 6.43
N MET A 37 14.84 -8.64 7.43
CA MET A 37 16.29 -8.56 7.64
C MET A 37 17.08 -9.48 6.71
N ARG A 38 16.54 -10.67 6.36
CA ARG A 38 17.26 -11.70 5.62
C ARG A 38 16.90 -11.82 4.15
N SER A 39 15.89 -11.10 3.70
CA SER A 39 15.36 -11.30 2.33
C SER A 39 15.83 -10.26 1.34
N ILE A 40 15.56 -9.00 1.61
CA ILE A 40 15.85 -7.87 0.73
C ILE A 40 16.44 -6.74 1.56
N ALA A 41 17.62 -6.29 1.19
CA ALA A 41 18.21 -5.07 1.68
C ALA A 41 18.03 -3.95 0.65
N TRP A 42 17.73 -2.75 1.14
CA TRP A 42 17.53 -1.57 0.33
C TRP A 42 18.67 -0.59 0.56
N THR A 43 19.29 -0.11 -0.51
CA THR A 43 20.37 0.88 -0.44
C THR A 43 20.10 2.03 -1.39
N ASP A 44 20.61 3.21 -1.06
CA ASP A 44 20.56 4.41 -1.89
C ASP A 44 19.15 4.82 -2.35
N VAL A 45 18.14 4.52 -1.52
CA VAL A 45 16.75 4.89 -1.83
C VAL A 45 16.59 6.40 -1.72
N GLN A 46 16.17 7.04 -2.79
CA GLN A 46 16.04 8.49 -2.88
C GLN A 46 14.73 8.87 -3.55
N PHE A 47 14.13 9.93 -3.01
CA PHE A 47 12.96 10.57 -3.60
C PHE A 47 13.41 11.96 -4.09
N ALA A 48 13.38 12.18 -5.40
CA ALA A 48 13.79 13.44 -6.02
C ALA A 48 12.61 14.12 -6.72
N GLY A 49 12.45 15.40 -6.49
CA GLY A 49 11.37 16.23 -7.03
C GLY A 49 10.45 16.77 -5.94
N GLY A 50 9.69 17.81 -6.30
CA GLY A 50 8.91 18.58 -5.33
C GLY A 50 9.75 19.50 -4.45
N THR A 51 9.13 20.06 -3.41
CA THR A 51 9.79 20.92 -2.43
C THR A 51 9.88 20.18 -1.10
N VAL A 52 11.07 20.14 -0.49
CA VAL A 52 11.26 19.51 0.82
C VAL A 52 11.03 20.53 1.92
N LYS A 53 10.16 20.19 2.89
CA LYS A 53 9.90 20.97 4.10
C LYS A 53 9.75 20.00 5.27
N ASP A 54 10.43 20.26 6.38
CA ASP A 54 10.35 19.46 7.61
C ASP A 54 10.55 17.94 7.37
N GLY A 55 11.44 17.57 6.43
CA GLY A 55 11.72 16.19 6.06
C GLY A 55 10.64 15.53 5.19
N GLU A 56 9.61 16.24 4.78
CA GLU A 56 8.53 15.73 3.92
C GLU A 56 8.56 16.40 2.53
N ILE A 57 8.09 15.72 1.51
CA ILE A 57 8.06 16.21 0.13
C ILE A 57 6.69 16.81 -0.19
N TYR A 58 6.68 18.03 -0.71
CA TYR A 58 5.49 18.71 -1.21
C TYR A 58 5.50 18.68 -2.74
N LEU A 59 4.53 17.97 -3.31
CA LEU A 59 4.43 17.71 -4.75
C LEU A 59 3.10 18.25 -5.28
N PRO A 60 3.08 19.30 -6.10
CA PRO A 60 1.87 19.74 -6.77
C PRO A 60 1.24 18.63 -7.61
N GLN A 61 -0.09 18.55 -7.60
CA GLN A 61 -0.85 17.59 -8.40
C GLN A 61 -0.49 17.74 -9.89
N GLY A 62 -0.16 16.63 -10.55
CA GLY A 62 0.31 16.62 -11.93
C GLY A 62 1.82 16.82 -12.11
N GLN A 63 2.57 17.19 -11.08
CA GLN A 63 4.03 17.21 -11.10
C GLN A 63 4.62 15.81 -10.95
N LYS A 64 5.81 15.64 -11.51
CA LYS A 64 6.58 14.40 -11.47
C LYS A 64 7.60 14.42 -10.36
N MET A 65 7.83 13.24 -9.79
CA MET A 65 8.96 12.96 -8.90
C MET A 65 9.58 11.63 -9.33
N THR A 66 10.83 11.42 -8.95
CA THR A 66 11.56 10.19 -9.18
C THR A 66 11.80 9.49 -7.85
N LEU A 67 11.50 8.20 -7.80
CA LEU A 67 11.90 7.29 -6.74
C LEU A 67 12.92 6.32 -7.32
N GLN A 68 14.14 6.37 -6.82
CA GLN A 68 15.23 5.51 -7.25
C GLN A 68 15.91 4.85 -6.07
N GLY A 69 16.65 3.78 -6.34
CA GLY A 69 17.42 3.08 -5.32
C GLY A 69 17.87 1.71 -5.82
N THR A 70 18.38 0.94 -4.87
CA THR A 70 18.85 -0.42 -5.14
C THR A 70 18.20 -1.38 -4.15
N ALA A 71 17.65 -2.47 -4.66
CA ALA A 71 17.21 -3.60 -3.87
C ALA A 71 18.21 -4.75 -4.08
N ARG A 72 18.80 -5.27 -3.01
CA ARG A 72 19.60 -6.48 -3.05
C ARG A 72 18.77 -7.65 -2.55
N LEU A 73 18.65 -8.69 -3.37
CA LEU A 73 18.14 -9.98 -2.93
C LEU A 73 19.26 -10.72 -2.21
N MET A 74 19.17 -10.85 -0.90
CA MET A 74 20.25 -11.35 -0.06
C MET A 74 20.50 -12.84 -0.29
N ASP A 75 21.77 -13.25 -0.17
CA ASP A 75 22.19 -14.66 -0.20
C ASP A 75 21.61 -15.43 0.99
N THR A 76 21.37 -14.73 2.12
CA THR A 76 20.75 -15.24 3.34
C THR A 76 19.23 -15.46 3.22
N TRP A 77 18.65 -15.32 2.03
CA TRP A 77 17.22 -15.56 1.81
C TRP A 77 16.80 -16.93 2.36
N PRO A 78 15.80 -16.99 3.27
CA PRO A 78 15.40 -18.25 3.91
C PRO A 78 14.88 -19.28 2.91
N ASP A 79 15.42 -20.49 2.95
CA ASP A 79 15.04 -21.58 2.03
C ASP A 79 13.58 -22.04 2.21
N THR A 80 12.99 -21.75 3.36
CA THR A 80 11.57 -22.04 3.65
C THR A 80 10.61 -21.12 2.90
N LEU A 81 11.11 -19.98 2.37
CA LEU A 81 10.31 -19.03 1.63
C LEU A 81 10.44 -19.26 0.13
N ALA A 82 9.31 -19.24 -0.59
CA ALA A 82 9.23 -19.38 -2.04
C ALA A 82 9.92 -20.64 -2.59
N ALA A 83 9.81 -21.77 -1.88
CA ALA A 83 10.45 -23.04 -2.25
C ALA A 83 11.96 -22.90 -2.46
N GLY A 84 12.63 -22.09 -1.66
CA GLY A 84 14.07 -21.95 -1.59
C GLY A 84 14.74 -21.09 -2.67
N LEU A 85 14.06 -20.76 -3.78
CA LEU A 85 14.65 -19.98 -4.86
C LEU A 85 13.62 -19.01 -5.44
N PRO A 86 13.60 -17.75 -5.01
CA PRO A 86 12.81 -16.74 -5.69
C PRO A 86 13.31 -16.60 -7.14
N ARG A 87 12.41 -16.74 -8.09
CA ARG A 87 12.74 -16.65 -9.53
C ARG A 87 12.03 -15.49 -10.21
N ILE A 88 10.97 -15.01 -9.61
CA ILE A 88 10.14 -13.96 -10.19
C ILE A 88 9.85 -12.93 -9.13
N GLY A 89 10.19 -11.69 -9.43
CA GLY A 89 9.92 -10.54 -8.61
C GLY A 89 9.22 -9.43 -9.37
N TYR A 90 8.76 -8.44 -8.63
CA TYR A 90 8.10 -7.25 -9.14
C TYR A 90 8.39 -6.08 -8.23
N ILE A 91 9.17 -5.11 -8.70
CA ILE A 91 9.46 -3.88 -7.96
C ILE A 91 8.38 -2.85 -8.30
N ASN A 92 7.74 -2.29 -7.29
CA ASN A 92 6.65 -1.34 -7.41
C ASN A 92 6.72 -0.33 -6.27
N ILE A 93 5.67 0.47 -6.13
CA ILE A 93 5.41 1.31 -4.95
C ILE A 93 4.33 0.67 -4.09
N ALA A 94 4.43 0.89 -2.78
CA ALA A 94 3.36 0.66 -1.83
C ALA A 94 2.90 1.99 -1.24
N THR A 95 1.60 2.21 -1.23
CA THR A 95 0.98 3.43 -0.71
C THR A 95 -0.41 3.11 -0.16
N GLN A 96 -0.92 3.97 0.71
CA GLN A 96 -2.24 3.83 1.34
C GLN A 96 -3.42 4.11 0.40
N GLY A 97 -3.14 4.53 -0.85
CA GLY A 97 -4.18 4.85 -1.83
C GLY A 97 -3.59 5.36 -3.15
N PRO A 98 -4.41 5.75 -4.11
CA PRO A 98 -3.97 6.16 -5.45
C PRO A 98 -3.40 7.59 -5.46
N CYS A 99 -2.41 7.86 -4.60
CA CYS A 99 -1.83 9.18 -4.41
C CYS A 99 -0.95 9.64 -5.57
N VAL A 100 -0.30 8.69 -6.22
CA VAL A 100 0.56 8.93 -7.38
C VAL A 100 0.23 7.95 -8.50
N GLU A 101 0.53 8.35 -9.72
CA GLU A 101 0.51 7.49 -10.90
C GLU A 101 1.95 7.16 -11.30
N MET A 102 2.24 5.90 -11.51
CA MET A 102 3.53 5.46 -12.03
C MET A 102 3.53 5.59 -13.55
N LEU A 103 4.39 6.46 -14.07
CA LEU A 103 4.51 6.73 -15.51
C LEU A 103 5.53 5.82 -16.19
N ALA A 104 6.63 5.53 -15.50
CA ALA A 104 7.69 4.71 -16.01
C ALA A 104 8.39 3.98 -14.87
N ARG A 105 8.98 2.84 -15.19
CA ARG A 105 9.84 2.09 -14.29
C ARG A 105 10.93 1.42 -15.08
N THR A 106 12.16 1.57 -14.63
CA THR A 106 13.33 0.83 -15.13
C THR A 106 13.94 -0.01 -14.01
N ILE A 107 14.56 -1.11 -14.38
CA ILE A 107 15.37 -1.95 -13.49
C ILE A 107 16.65 -2.25 -14.23
N ASN A 108 17.80 -1.94 -13.60
CA ASN A 108 19.13 -2.00 -14.22
C ASN A 108 19.18 -1.27 -15.58
N GLY A 109 18.53 -0.10 -15.66
CA GLY A 109 18.48 0.74 -16.86
C GLY A 109 17.53 0.25 -17.96
N VAL A 110 16.88 -0.90 -17.79
CA VAL A 110 15.94 -1.47 -18.76
C VAL A 110 14.51 -1.24 -18.33
N SER A 111 13.64 -0.89 -19.27
CA SER A 111 12.21 -0.72 -18.99
C SER A 111 11.58 -2.02 -18.46
N ALA A 112 10.98 -1.97 -17.29
CA ALA A 112 10.45 -3.12 -16.58
C ALA A 112 8.99 -2.94 -16.14
N PRO A 113 8.02 -2.84 -17.07
CA PRO A 113 6.62 -2.60 -16.74
C PRO A 113 5.96 -3.80 -16.02
N GLY A 114 6.54 -4.98 -16.14
CA GLY A 114 6.05 -6.22 -15.56
C GLY A 114 6.97 -6.83 -14.50
N ARG A 115 6.84 -8.14 -14.36
CA ARG A 115 7.70 -8.98 -13.51
C ARG A 115 9.09 -9.13 -14.12
N ILE A 116 10.07 -9.37 -13.26
CA ILE A 116 11.46 -9.63 -13.61
C ILE A 116 11.90 -11.00 -13.10
N GLU A 117 12.89 -11.58 -13.71
CA GLU A 117 13.62 -12.70 -13.12
C GLU A 117 14.54 -12.18 -12.01
N ILE A 118 14.60 -12.92 -10.92
CA ILE A 118 15.39 -12.55 -9.75
C ILE A 118 16.25 -13.71 -9.30
N THR A 119 17.42 -13.38 -8.78
CA THR A 119 18.41 -14.34 -8.28
C THR A 119 18.98 -13.83 -6.97
N LYS A 120 19.23 -14.73 -6.01
CA LYS A 120 19.93 -14.41 -4.76
C LYS A 120 21.28 -13.75 -5.05
N GLY A 121 21.70 -12.86 -4.20
CA GLY A 121 22.98 -12.15 -4.31
C GLY A 121 23.01 -11.01 -5.32
N ASN A 122 21.94 -10.79 -6.08
CA ASN A 122 21.90 -9.76 -7.11
C ASN A 122 21.40 -8.42 -6.61
N PHE A 123 21.90 -7.37 -7.25
CA PHE A 123 21.45 -6.00 -7.09
C PHE A 123 20.47 -5.61 -8.21
N TYR A 124 19.39 -4.95 -7.83
CA TYR A 124 18.34 -4.46 -8.72
C TYR A 124 18.25 -2.96 -8.57
N HIS A 125 18.95 -2.21 -9.43
CA HIS A 125 18.87 -0.75 -9.48
C HIS A 125 17.55 -0.36 -10.12
N PHE A 126 16.68 0.28 -9.38
CA PHE A 126 15.38 0.70 -9.87
C PHE A 126 15.25 2.21 -9.95
N GLU A 127 14.51 2.66 -10.95
CA GLU A 127 14.08 4.05 -11.08
C GLU A 127 12.61 4.08 -11.49
N MET A 128 11.82 4.84 -10.79
CA MET A 128 10.38 4.98 -11.02
C MET A 128 10.04 6.46 -11.16
N THR A 129 9.39 6.83 -12.27
CA THR A 129 8.82 8.16 -12.44
C THR A 129 7.38 8.14 -11.95
N LEU A 130 7.10 8.92 -10.93
CA LEU A 130 5.80 9.04 -10.28
C LEU A 130 5.22 10.43 -10.54
N MET A 131 3.91 10.54 -10.68
CA MET A 131 3.21 11.82 -10.86
C MET A 131 2.15 11.96 -9.77
N GLY A 132 2.13 13.11 -9.08
CA GLY A 132 1.16 13.40 -8.04
C GLY A 132 -0.27 13.37 -8.58
N ARG A 133 -1.14 12.52 -8.03
CA ARG A 133 -2.49 12.28 -8.52
C ARG A 133 -3.57 12.77 -7.56
N ARG A 134 -3.64 12.20 -6.38
CA ARG A 134 -4.69 12.50 -5.40
C ARG A 134 -4.16 13.38 -4.28
N PRO A 135 -4.74 14.58 -4.07
CA PRO A 135 -4.33 15.45 -2.98
C PRO A 135 -4.45 14.80 -1.61
N GLY A 136 -3.49 15.10 -0.73
CA GLY A 136 -3.41 14.57 0.63
C GLY A 136 -1.98 14.29 1.05
N ARG A 137 -1.83 13.82 2.29
CA ARG A 137 -0.55 13.37 2.88
C ARG A 137 -0.48 11.85 2.79
N TRP A 138 0.56 11.35 2.15
CA TRP A 138 0.72 9.93 1.81
C TRP A 138 2.09 9.42 2.18
N HIS A 139 2.16 8.20 2.67
CA HIS A 139 3.42 7.50 2.89
C HIS A 139 3.69 6.58 1.71
N ILE A 140 4.80 6.79 1.01
CA ILE A 140 5.18 6.06 -0.21
C ILE A 140 6.44 5.28 0.07
N HIS A 141 6.42 3.98 -0.24
CA HIS A 141 7.55 3.07 -0.14
C HIS A 141 7.89 2.46 -1.49
N PRO A 142 9.14 2.18 -1.81
CA PRO A 142 9.45 1.15 -2.78
C PRO A 142 9.05 -0.20 -2.20
N ALA A 143 8.57 -1.10 -3.04
CA ALA A 143 8.08 -2.39 -2.65
C ALA A 143 8.58 -3.47 -3.59
N PHE A 144 9.12 -4.55 -3.06
CA PHE A 144 9.56 -5.69 -3.84
C PHE A 144 8.68 -6.90 -3.51
N ALA A 145 7.79 -7.24 -4.42
CA ALA A 145 6.96 -8.42 -4.33
C ALA A 145 7.68 -9.62 -4.94
N VAL A 146 7.81 -10.69 -4.19
CA VAL A 146 8.44 -11.93 -4.62
C VAL A 146 7.39 -13.02 -4.71
N LYS A 147 7.31 -13.69 -5.85
CA LYS A 147 6.32 -14.76 -6.07
C LYS A 147 6.51 -15.88 -5.05
N GLY A 148 5.48 -16.15 -4.26
CA GLY A 148 5.46 -17.19 -3.23
C GLY A 148 5.98 -16.75 -1.86
N ALA A 149 6.51 -15.53 -1.72
CA ALA A 149 7.03 -15.02 -0.44
C ALA A 149 6.38 -13.72 0.03
N GLY A 150 5.60 -13.05 -0.84
CA GLY A 150 4.95 -11.80 -0.48
C GLY A 150 5.73 -10.56 -0.90
N THR A 151 5.49 -9.44 -0.21
CA THR A 151 6.05 -8.13 -0.53
C THR A 151 6.89 -7.61 0.63
N VAL A 152 8.11 -7.20 0.35
CA VAL A 152 9.01 -6.51 1.28
C VAL A 152 9.01 -5.02 0.94
N LEU A 153 8.75 -4.19 1.93
CA LEU A 153 8.75 -2.74 1.78
C LEU A 153 10.15 -2.18 2.04
N GLY A 154 10.54 -1.21 1.24
CA GLY A 154 11.75 -0.43 1.47
C GLY A 154 11.49 0.85 2.29
N PRO A 155 12.53 1.69 2.48
CA PRO A 155 12.42 2.96 3.17
C PRO A 155 11.34 3.84 2.55
N GLY A 156 10.45 4.38 3.38
CA GLY A 156 9.32 5.20 2.93
C GLY A 156 9.53 6.69 3.15
N GLN A 157 8.75 7.49 2.43
CA GLN A 157 8.77 8.95 2.52
C GLN A 157 7.36 9.51 2.57
N TRP A 158 7.17 10.53 3.42
CA TRP A 158 5.94 11.30 3.43
C TRP A 158 5.92 12.29 2.27
N VAL A 159 4.84 12.20 1.46
CA VAL A 159 4.61 13.05 0.30
C VAL A 159 3.25 13.73 0.44
N HIS A 160 3.26 15.05 0.44
CA HIS A 160 2.05 15.88 0.37
C HIS A 160 1.75 16.19 -1.08
N VAL A 161 0.72 15.58 -1.65
CA VAL A 161 0.22 15.98 -2.95
C VAL A 161 -0.71 17.18 -2.79
N GLU A 162 -0.27 18.32 -3.27
CA GLU A 162 -1.00 19.59 -3.17
C GLU A 162 -2.00 19.73 -4.33
N ARG A 163 -3.23 20.15 -4.00
CA ARG A 163 -4.26 20.39 -5.01
C ARG A 163 -3.87 21.55 -5.92
N THR A 164 -4.01 21.38 -7.22
CA THR A 164 -3.86 22.45 -8.21
C THR A 164 -5.21 22.86 -8.76
N SER A 165 -5.33 24.09 -9.28
CA SER A 165 -6.56 24.60 -9.91
C SER A 165 -6.94 23.82 -11.16
N ALA A 166 -5.97 23.29 -11.89
CA ALA A 166 -6.19 22.49 -13.09
C ALA A 166 -6.70 21.07 -12.80
N GLY A 167 -6.55 20.61 -11.55
CA GLY A 167 -6.84 19.22 -11.17
C GLY A 167 -5.85 18.23 -11.79
N PHE A 168 -6.19 16.95 -11.71
CA PHE A 168 -5.40 15.87 -12.29
C PHE A 168 -6.11 15.28 -13.51
N SER A 169 -5.36 15.00 -14.55
CA SER A 169 -5.84 14.35 -15.76
C SER A 169 -4.88 13.24 -16.15
N SER A 170 -5.41 12.04 -16.37
CA SER A 170 -4.66 10.88 -16.88
C SER A 170 -5.23 10.48 -18.25
N PRO A 171 -4.82 11.17 -19.32
CA PRO A 171 -5.28 10.86 -20.67
C PRO A 171 -4.64 9.56 -21.17
N VAL A 172 -5.49 8.65 -21.62
CA VAL A 172 -5.07 7.37 -22.21
C VAL A 172 -5.72 7.22 -23.58
N THR A 173 -4.96 6.75 -24.54
CA THR A 173 -5.49 6.36 -25.85
C THR A 173 -5.80 4.86 -25.83
N LEU A 174 -7.07 4.52 -26.02
CA LEU A 174 -7.51 3.13 -26.15
C LEU A 174 -7.04 2.54 -27.49
N TYR A 175 -7.09 1.20 -27.61
CA TYR A 175 -6.67 0.51 -28.84
C TYR A 175 -7.47 0.93 -30.10
N ASP A 176 -8.71 1.39 -29.90
CA ASP A 176 -9.59 1.91 -30.96
C ASP A 176 -9.26 3.37 -31.36
N GLY A 177 -8.20 3.94 -30.78
CA GLY A 177 -7.77 5.32 -30.99
C GLY A 177 -8.53 6.36 -30.16
N LYS A 178 -9.54 5.97 -29.41
CA LYS A 178 -10.32 6.88 -28.56
C LYS A 178 -9.47 7.35 -27.37
N LYS A 179 -9.40 8.67 -27.19
CA LYS A 179 -8.77 9.27 -26.01
C LYS A 179 -9.78 9.41 -24.88
N ILE A 180 -9.43 8.91 -23.74
CA ILE A 180 -10.24 8.98 -22.52
C ILE A 180 -9.39 9.57 -21.40
N ASN A 181 -10.05 10.17 -20.39
CA ASN A 181 -9.40 10.51 -19.13
C ASN A 181 -9.79 9.43 -18.10
N MET A 182 -8.80 8.69 -17.62
CA MET A 182 -9.01 7.59 -16.65
C MET A 182 -9.65 8.05 -15.34
N GLU A 183 -9.46 9.33 -14.97
CA GLU A 183 -10.02 9.87 -13.71
C GLU A 183 -11.55 9.95 -13.71
N ASN A 184 -12.15 10.17 -14.86
CA ASN A 184 -13.60 10.32 -14.98
C ASN A 184 -14.25 9.35 -15.96
N TYR A 185 -13.50 8.36 -16.44
CA TYR A 185 -14.02 7.37 -17.38
C TYR A 185 -15.17 6.59 -16.77
N GLY A 186 -16.31 6.64 -17.42
CA GLY A 186 -17.53 5.99 -16.95
C GLY A 186 -18.24 6.66 -15.77
N LEU A 187 -17.67 7.69 -15.15
CA LEU A 187 -18.20 8.30 -13.94
C LEU A 187 -19.61 8.89 -14.15
N ASN A 188 -19.83 9.53 -15.31
CA ASN A 188 -21.14 10.09 -15.66
C ASN A 188 -22.23 9.02 -15.74
N VAL A 189 -21.88 7.83 -16.23
CA VAL A 189 -22.82 6.69 -16.30
C VAL A 189 -23.14 6.18 -14.91
N VAL A 190 -22.12 6.04 -14.06
CA VAL A 190 -22.29 5.64 -12.64
C VAL A 190 -23.20 6.63 -11.92
N TRP A 191 -22.94 7.94 -12.05
CA TRP A 191 -23.78 8.98 -11.48
C TRP A 191 -25.22 8.93 -12.02
N GLY A 192 -25.39 8.77 -13.31
CA GLY A 192 -26.71 8.61 -13.93
C GLY A 192 -27.50 7.47 -13.32
N PHE A 193 -26.89 6.28 -13.19
CA PHE A 193 -27.52 5.13 -12.54
C PHE A 193 -27.82 5.35 -11.06
N GLN A 194 -26.92 5.98 -10.32
CA GLN A 194 -27.11 6.30 -8.90
C GLN A 194 -28.29 7.24 -8.70
N ILE A 195 -28.39 8.31 -9.51
CA ILE A 195 -29.49 9.29 -9.43
C ILE A 195 -30.83 8.63 -9.75
N VAL A 196 -30.91 7.87 -10.85
CA VAL A 196 -32.17 7.20 -11.21
C VAL A 196 -32.55 6.13 -10.18
N GLY A 197 -31.62 5.35 -9.68
CA GLY A 197 -31.85 4.38 -8.62
C GLY A 197 -32.34 5.04 -7.33
N PHE A 198 -31.75 6.17 -6.95
CA PHE A 198 -32.17 6.96 -5.80
C PHE A 198 -33.60 7.50 -5.99
N LEU A 199 -33.92 8.06 -7.16
CA LEU A 199 -35.26 8.57 -7.47
C LEU A 199 -36.31 7.44 -7.42
N LEU A 200 -36.02 6.27 -7.97
CA LEU A 200 -36.90 5.10 -7.87
C LEU A 200 -37.12 4.68 -6.41
N GLY A 201 -36.06 4.65 -5.61
CA GLY A 201 -36.16 4.37 -4.17
C GLY A 201 -36.96 5.43 -3.43
N MET A 202 -36.79 6.71 -3.76
CA MET A 202 -37.57 7.80 -3.17
C MET A 202 -39.05 7.72 -3.52
N VAL A 203 -39.42 7.41 -4.78
CA VAL A 203 -40.82 7.19 -5.20
C VAL A 203 -41.43 6.05 -4.39
N TRP A 204 -40.69 4.97 -4.16
CA TRP A 204 -41.13 3.85 -3.34
C TRP A 204 -41.39 4.27 -1.88
N ILE A 205 -40.44 4.95 -1.27
CA ILE A 205 -40.55 5.45 0.12
C ILE A 205 -41.73 6.41 0.25
N LEU A 206 -41.83 7.36 -0.69
CA LEU A 206 -42.89 8.37 -0.68
C LEU A 206 -44.29 7.74 -0.89
N TYR A 207 -44.39 6.70 -1.75
CA TYR A 207 -45.65 5.97 -1.92
C TYR A 207 -46.14 5.41 -0.60
N TRP A 208 -45.28 4.88 0.26
CA TRP A 208 -45.67 4.28 1.54
C TRP A 208 -45.72 5.23 2.72
N THR A 209 -44.97 6.33 2.73
CA THR A 209 -44.81 7.19 3.88
C THR A 209 -45.55 8.52 3.79
N ALA A 210 -45.58 9.16 2.63
CA ALA A 210 -46.14 10.50 2.44
C ALA A 210 -47.63 10.48 2.00
N GLY A 211 -48.18 9.29 1.71
CA GLY A 211 -49.58 9.15 1.36
C GLY A 211 -50.52 9.53 2.52
N LYS A 212 -51.60 10.27 2.23
CA LYS A 212 -52.66 10.50 3.19
C LYS A 212 -53.16 9.15 3.71
N ARG A 213 -53.37 9.03 5.03
CA ARG A 213 -53.91 7.82 5.63
C ARG A 213 -55.42 7.82 5.51
N ASN A 214 -56.00 6.66 5.30
CA ASN A 214 -57.44 6.42 5.45
C ASN A 214 -57.81 6.47 6.92
N PRO A 215 -59.10 6.66 7.27
CA PRO A 215 -59.56 6.68 8.64
C PRO A 215 -59.18 5.44 9.46
N ASP A 216 -58.96 4.28 8.79
CA ASP A 216 -58.53 3.01 9.38
C ASP A 216 -57.01 2.94 9.61
N GLY A 217 -56.27 4.03 9.36
CA GLY A 217 -54.81 4.09 9.51
C GLY A 217 -54.01 3.47 8.36
N SER A 218 -54.64 2.90 7.36
CA SER A 218 -53.95 2.36 6.19
C SER A 218 -53.41 3.48 5.29
N PRO A 219 -52.26 3.30 4.63
CA PRO A 219 -51.67 4.32 3.78
C PRO A 219 -52.54 4.61 2.55
N LYS A 220 -52.80 5.90 2.27
CA LYS A 220 -53.64 6.35 1.17
C LYS A 220 -52.94 6.36 -0.20
N GLY A 221 -51.68 6.13 -0.24
CA GLY A 221 -50.85 6.20 -1.45
C GLY A 221 -50.82 7.60 -2.06
N ILE A 222 -49.68 8.01 -2.60
CA ILE A 222 -49.45 9.34 -3.21
C ILE A 222 -50.39 9.60 -4.40
N LEU A 223 -50.83 8.57 -5.11
CA LEU A 223 -51.71 8.67 -6.27
C LEU A 223 -53.22 8.77 -5.97
N GLY A 224 -53.54 9.12 -4.75
CA GLY A 224 -54.84 9.68 -4.39
C GLY A 224 -56.11 8.87 -4.70
N GLY A 225 -56.05 7.54 -4.61
CA GLY A 225 -57.27 6.74 -4.71
C GLY A 225 -58.01 6.70 -3.39
N LYS A 226 -59.31 7.04 -3.40
CA LYS A 226 -60.19 6.76 -2.26
C LYS A 226 -60.23 5.25 -2.05
N ARG A 227 -59.63 4.76 -0.95
CA ARG A 227 -59.94 3.44 -0.42
C ARG A 227 -61.28 3.55 0.27
N THR A 228 -62.29 2.97 -0.22
CA THR A 228 -63.54 2.76 0.48
C THR A 228 -63.30 1.64 1.50
N VAL A 229 -63.05 2.06 2.74
CA VAL A 229 -63.09 1.13 3.87
C VAL A 229 -64.58 0.99 4.22
N THR A 230 -65.15 -0.11 3.87
CA THR A 230 -66.49 -0.50 4.33
C THR A 230 -66.30 -1.14 5.69
N ASN A 231 -66.31 -0.34 6.70
CA ASN A 231 -66.70 -0.53 8.10
C ASN A 231 -65.69 -0.04 9.14
N PRO A 232 -65.95 1.09 9.82
CA PRO A 232 -65.11 1.60 10.88
C PRO A 232 -65.32 0.93 12.26
N ALA A 233 -66.14 -0.07 12.38
CA ALA A 233 -66.57 -0.61 13.66
C ALA A 233 -65.97 -2.00 13.99
N VAL A 234 -65.00 -2.51 13.25
CA VAL A 234 -64.39 -3.78 13.59
C VAL A 234 -63.14 -3.55 14.41
N THR A 235 -63.30 -3.69 15.68
CA THR A 235 -62.28 -3.84 16.71
C THR A 235 -61.28 -4.91 16.27
N LEU A 236 -60.03 -4.52 15.98
CA LEU A 236 -58.76 -5.25 16.05
C LEU A 236 -58.65 -6.74 15.57
N GLN A 237 -59.66 -7.30 14.97
CA GLN A 237 -59.52 -8.54 14.20
C GLN A 237 -59.40 -8.19 12.71
N ILE A 238 -58.18 -8.08 12.26
CA ILE A 238 -57.90 -7.90 10.83
C ILE A 238 -58.30 -9.22 10.14
N PRO A 239 -59.39 -9.21 9.35
CA PRO A 239 -59.79 -10.43 8.67
C PRO A 239 -58.68 -10.83 7.70
N LEU A 240 -58.31 -12.10 7.74
CA LEU A 240 -57.39 -12.69 6.77
C LEU A 240 -58.26 -13.16 5.56
N ASN A 241 -57.77 -12.97 4.36
CA ASN A 241 -58.33 -13.61 3.18
C ASN A 241 -58.00 -15.13 3.18
N ASP A 242 -58.49 -15.87 2.21
CA ASP A 242 -58.26 -17.33 2.07
C ASP A 242 -56.78 -17.69 1.97
N ASP A 243 -55.91 -16.74 1.60
CA ASP A 243 -54.45 -16.89 1.53
C ASP A 243 -53.72 -16.49 2.83
N GLY A 244 -54.45 -16.20 3.90
CA GLY A 244 -53.88 -15.81 5.18
C GLY A 244 -53.30 -14.37 5.22
N VAL A 245 -53.63 -13.54 4.23
CA VAL A 245 -53.15 -12.14 4.14
C VAL A 245 -54.18 -11.19 4.75
N ALA A 246 -53.74 -10.29 5.58
CA ALA A 246 -54.61 -9.30 6.23
C ALA A 246 -55.39 -8.45 5.20
N VAL A 247 -56.69 -8.56 5.23
CA VAL A 247 -57.59 -7.82 4.32
C VAL A 247 -57.52 -6.34 4.65
N GLY A 248 -57.15 -5.51 3.65
CA GLY A 248 -57.09 -4.05 3.82
C GLY A 248 -55.67 -3.46 4.05
N LEU A 249 -54.68 -4.27 4.36
CA LEU A 249 -53.27 -3.80 4.41
C LEU A 249 -52.68 -3.59 3.02
N ASN A 250 -53.01 -4.48 2.08
CA ASN A 250 -52.59 -4.37 0.68
C ASN A 250 -53.79 -4.45 -0.26
N SER A 251 -54.04 -3.40 -1.03
CA SER A 251 -55.07 -3.40 -2.04
C SER A 251 -54.52 -3.87 -3.39
N LYS A 252 -55.47 -4.31 -4.30
CA LYS A 252 -55.12 -4.61 -5.71
C LYS A 252 -54.37 -3.45 -6.39
N ARG A 253 -54.54 -2.21 -5.92
CA ARG A 253 -53.85 -1.03 -6.41
C ARG A 253 -52.41 -0.96 -5.89
N ASP A 254 -52.17 -1.35 -4.63
CA ASP A 254 -50.85 -1.41 -4.07
C ASP A 254 -49.99 -2.47 -4.76
N HIS A 255 -50.60 -3.65 -5.02
CA HIS A 255 -49.95 -4.71 -5.82
C HIS A 255 -49.61 -4.24 -7.24
N ARG A 256 -50.52 -3.49 -7.89
CA ARG A 256 -50.22 -2.92 -9.22
C ARG A 256 -49.09 -1.91 -9.16
N ALA A 257 -49.07 -0.99 -8.15
CA ALA A 257 -48.03 -0.02 -7.99
C ALA A 257 -46.67 -0.68 -7.72
N VAL A 258 -46.64 -1.68 -6.83
CA VAL A 258 -45.44 -2.49 -6.56
C VAL A 258 -44.92 -3.15 -7.81
N ASN A 259 -45.82 -3.84 -8.57
CA ASN A 259 -45.45 -4.51 -9.80
C ASN A 259 -44.90 -3.54 -10.86
N ILE A 260 -45.52 -2.35 -11.02
CA ILE A 260 -45.03 -1.34 -11.97
C ILE A 260 -43.65 -0.86 -11.60
N ILE A 261 -43.43 -0.53 -10.29
CA ILE A 261 -42.11 -0.07 -9.81
C ILE A 261 -41.06 -1.18 -9.96
N ALA A 262 -41.41 -2.43 -9.62
CA ALA A 262 -40.50 -3.57 -9.75
C ALA A 262 -40.13 -3.83 -11.23
N ILE A 263 -41.12 -3.80 -12.13
CA ILE A 263 -40.86 -3.96 -13.57
C ILE A 263 -40.02 -2.80 -14.11
N ALA A 264 -40.36 -1.55 -13.76
CA ALA A 264 -39.57 -0.39 -14.17
C ALA A 264 -38.12 -0.47 -13.68
N THR A 265 -37.93 -0.92 -12.45
CA THR A 265 -36.57 -1.14 -11.88
C THR A 265 -35.83 -2.25 -12.63
N ALA A 266 -36.51 -3.39 -12.91
CA ALA A 266 -35.91 -4.48 -13.65
C ALA A 266 -35.51 -4.07 -15.09
N ILE A 267 -36.38 -3.32 -15.79
CA ILE A 267 -36.09 -2.79 -17.12
C ILE A 267 -34.90 -1.81 -17.06
N PHE A 268 -34.88 -0.90 -16.06
CA PHE A 268 -33.79 0.03 -15.87
C PHE A 268 -32.44 -0.69 -15.63
N LEU A 269 -32.43 -1.71 -14.77
CA LEU A 269 -31.22 -2.51 -14.51
C LEU A 269 -30.78 -3.27 -15.77
N LEU A 270 -31.71 -3.82 -16.53
CA LEU A 270 -31.40 -4.52 -17.78
C LEU A 270 -30.80 -3.59 -18.83
N ILE A 271 -31.41 -2.41 -19.03
CA ILE A 271 -30.88 -1.39 -19.95
C ILE A 271 -29.48 -0.96 -19.49
N GLY A 272 -29.30 -0.74 -18.19
CA GLY A 272 -28.00 -0.39 -17.63
C GLY A 272 -26.95 -1.45 -17.88
N TRP A 273 -27.30 -2.70 -17.68
CA TRP A 273 -26.39 -3.83 -17.92
C TRP A 273 -25.99 -3.94 -19.40
N VAL A 274 -26.97 -3.86 -20.30
CA VAL A 274 -26.71 -3.91 -21.76
C VAL A 274 -25.85 -2.73 -22.20
N TYR A 275 -26.16 -1.52 -21.71
CA TYR A 275 -25.38 -0.33 -22.00
C TYR A 275 -23.94 -0.46 -21.49
N GLN A 276 -23.77 -0.89 -20.24
CA GLN A 276 -22.45 -1.08 -19.65
C GLN A 276 -21.65 -2.15 -20.41
N ALA A 277 -22.25 -3.26 -20.78
CA ALA A 277 -21.59 -4.33 -21.52
C ALA A 277 -21.12 -3.87 -22.91
N SER A 278 -21.87 -2.97 -23.55
CA SER A 278 -21.55 -2.45 -24.88
C SER A 278 -20.55 -1.28 -24.84
N ALA A 279 -20.73 -0.34 -23.91
CA ALA A 279 -19.91 0.87 -23.81
C ALA A 279 -18.59 0.65 -23.04
N TYR A 280 -18.55 -0.31 -22.13
CA TYR A 280 -17.40 -0.60 -21.27
C TYR A 280 -17.10 -2.11 -21.30
N PRO A 281 -16.47 -2.61 -22.35
CA PRO A 281 -16.15 -4.03 -22.43
C PRO A 281 -15.25 -4.45 -21.26
N VAL A 282 -15.60 -5.58 -20.63
CA VAL A 282 -14.91 -6.11 -19.45
C VAL A 282 -13.45 -6.50 -19.75
N LYS A 283 -13.14 -6.75 -20.99
CA LYS A 283 -11.78 -7.04 -21.46
C LYS A 283 -11.32 -5.88 -22.34
N ILE A 284 -10.52 -4.98 -21.74
CA ILE A 284 -9.62 -4.18 -22.55
C ILE A 284 -8.64 -5.20 -23.15
N PRO A 285 -8.54 -5.33 -24.50
CA PRO A 285 -7.50 -6.17 -25.07
C PRO A 285 -6.18 -5.61 -24.62
N GLN A 286 -5.61 -6.21 -23.59
CA GLN A 286 -4.23 -5.92 -23.23
C GLN A 286 -3.40 -6.45 -24.36
N GLN A 287 -2.65 -5.58 -25.02
CA GLN A 287 -1.51 -6.03 -25.78
C GLN A 287 -0.66 -6.82 -24.79
N VAL A 288 -0.62 -8.12 -24.95
CA VAL A 288 0.35 -8.96 -24.29
C VAL A 288 1.67 -8.62 -24.95
N VAL A 289 2.31 -7.56 -24.46
CA VAL A 289 3.72 -7.34 -24.76
C VAL A 289 4.41 -8.53 -24.09
N GLN A 290 4.93 -9.46 -24.89
CA GLN A 290 5.84 -10.45 -24.41
C GLN A 290 7.07 -9.67 -23.94
N PHE A 291 7.12 -9.45 -22.64
CA PHE A 291 8.22 -8.76 -22.01
C PHE A 291 9.26 -9.83 -21.69
N GLU A 292 10.38 -9.81 -22.41
CA GLU A 292 11.56 -10.55 -21.96
C GLU A 292 12.02 -9.85 -20.68
N PRO A 293 12.11 -10.60 -19.55
CA PRO A 293 12.62 -10.02 -18.33
C PRO A 293 14.00 -9.43 -18.62
N PRO A 294 14.30 -8.22 -18.16
CA PRO A 294 15.62 -7.65 -18.37
C PRO A 294 16.66 -8.59 -17.81
N LYS A 295 17.65 -8.92 -18.62
CA LYS A 295 18.84 -9.59 -18.13
C LYS A 295 19.49 -8.64 -17.15
N THR A 296 19.52 -9.04 -15.89
CA THR A 296 20.19 -8.28 -14.85
C THR A 296 21.68 -8.52 -15.02
N ASP A 297 22.41 -7.52 -15.50
CA ASP A 297 23.86 -7.56 -15.38
C ASP A 297 24.16 -7.51 -13.89
N PHE A 298 24.86 -8.53 -13.43
CA PHE A 298 25.29 -8.61 -12.05
C PHE A 298 26.25 -7.46 -11.77
N ASP A 299 26.11 -6.88 -10.58
CA ASP A 299 27.12 -5.95 -10.10
C ASP A 299 28.40 -6.74 -9.88
N THR A 300 29.32 -6.62 -10.84
CA THR A 300 30.65 -7.22 -10.80
C THR A 300 31.64 -6.35 -10.05
N ALA A 301 31.17 -5.40 -9.23
CA ALA A 301 32.04 -4.55 -8.43
C ALA A 301 33.00 -5.45 -7.63
N PRO A 302 34.31 -5.26 -7.71
CA PRO A 302 35.24 -6.07 -6.96
C PRO A 302 34.95 -5.91 -5.48
N THR A 303 34.99 -7.00 -4.76
CA THR A 303 34.86 -7.05 -3.32
C THR A 303 36.00 -6.29 -2.67
N LEU A 304 35.72 -5.20 -1.91
CA LEU A 304 36.74 -4.47 -1.18
C LEU A 304 37.05 -5.12 0.17
N ALA A 305 36.07 -5.78 0.77
CA ALA A 305 36.20 -6.38 2.10
C ALA A 305 35.62 -7.82 2.11
N LYS A 306 36.28 -8.69 2.87
CA LYS A 306 35.69 -9.94 3.36
C LYS A 306 35.29 -9.73 4.81
N VAL A 307 34.08 -10.13 5.16
CA VAL A 307 33.52 -9.94 6.50
C VAL A 307 33.07 -11.27 7.05
N ASP A 308 33.36 -11.48 8.34
CA ASP A 308 32.91 -12.61 9.13
C ASP A 308 32.22 -12.08 10.40
N ALA A 309 30.93 -12.28 10.50
CA ALA A 309 30.16 -11.89 11.68
C ALA A 309 30.47 -12.86 12.83
N GLN A 310 30.87 -12.35 13.97
CA GLN A 310 31.33 -13.16 15.09
C GLN A 310 30.34 -13.19 16.26
N ALA A 311 29.61 -12.12 16.48
CA ALA A 311 28.60 -12.04 17.53
C ALA A 311 27.64 -10.86 17.26
N ALA A 312 26.38 -11.06 17.66
CA ALA A 312 25.41 -9.99 17.78
C ALA A 312 24.69 -10.10 19.12
N LYS A 313 24.60 -8.99 19.85
CA LYS A 313 23.97 -8.89 21.18
C LYS A 313 23.01 -7.72 21.20
N TYR A 314 21.92 -7.88 21.89
CA TYR A 314 21.00 -6.80 22.20
C TYR A 314 20.83 -6.68 23.71
N ASP A 315 21.17 -5.52 24.25
CA ASP A 315 20.99 -5.19 25.65
C ASP A 315 19.68 -4.38 25.79
N ARG A 316 18.73 -4.94 26.53
CA ARG A 316 17.41 -4.32 26.73
C ARG A 316 17.45 -3.11 27.65
N ASP A 317 18.35 -3.10 28.62
CA ASP A 317 18.41 -2.03 29.62
C ASP A 317 19.03 -0.76 29.02
N SER A 318 20.13 -0.90 28.31
CA SER A 318 20.75 0.20 27.57
C SER A 318 20.12 0.46 26.21
N ARG A 319 19.26 -0.46 25.72
CA ARG A 319 18.67 -0.45 24.37
C ARG A 319 19.73 -0.35 23.28
N GLN A 320 20.80 -1.10 23.43
CA GLN A 320 21.91 -1.10 22.48
C GLN A 320 22.03 -2.43 21.77
N MET A 321 22.20 -2.37 20.45
CA MET A 321 22.62 -3.51 19.63
C MET A 321 24.11 -3.40 19.36
N VAL A 322 24.84 -4.47 19.66
CA VAL A 322 26.27 -4.57 19.42
C VAL A 322 26.53 -5.74 18.48
N ILE A 323 27.19 -5.45 17.35
CA ILE A 323 27.57 -6.44 16.36
C ILE A 323 29.10 -6.45 16.24
N GLU A 324 29.71 -7.62 16.39
CA GLU A 324 31.14 -7.84 16.25
C GLU A 324 31.42 -8.52 14.89
N VAL A 325 32.27 -7.90 14.09
CA VAL A 325 32.64 -8.41 12.76
C VAL A 325 34.14 -8.39 12.56
N ALA A 326 34.70 -9.47 12.06
CA ALA A 326 36.06 -9.50 11.57
C ALA A 326 36.07 -9.07 10.11
N THR A 327 36.73 -7.97 9.80
CA THR A 327 36.78 -7.39 8.44
C THR A 327 38.19 -7.44 7.91
N THR A 328 38.37 -8.08 6.76
CA THR A 328 39.67 -8.15 6.02
C THR A 328 39.55 -7.27 4.79
N ASN A 329 40.41 -6.26 4.67
CA ASN A 329 40.54 -5.51 3.43
C ASN A 329 41.26 -6.35 2.37
N VAL A 330 40.57 -6.67 1.30
CA VAL A 330 41.08 -7.45 0.17
C VAL A 330 41.39 -6.59 -1.06
N SER A 331 41.27 -5.29 -0.93
CA SER A 331 41.60 -4.31 -1.97
C SER A 331 43.04 -3.78 -1.81
N ASP A 332 43.48 -3.06 -2.83
CA ASP A 332 44.83 -2.44 -2.87
C ASP A 332 44.88 -1.05 -2.21
N SER A 333 43.77 -0.58 -1.68
CA SER A 333 43.65 0.74 -1.06
C SER A 333 42.96 0.67 0.32
N PRO A 334 43.22 1.64 1.22
CA PRO A 334 42.49 1.72 2.47
C PRO A 334 40.99 1.80 2.27
N ILE A 335 40.23 1.12 3.13
CA ILE A 335 38.78 1.10 3.09
C ILE A 335 38.18 1.56 4.43
N ASP A 336 37.04 2.22 4.36
CA ASP A 336 36.26 2.64 5.52
C ASP A 336 34.89 1.98 5.51
N LEU A 337 34.44 1.53 6.68
CA LEU A 337 33.04 1.15 6.84
C LEU A 337 32.19 2.43 6.90
N GLN A 338 31.23 2.55 6.00
CA GLN A 338 30.36 3.72 5.89
C GLN A 338 29.00 3.49 6.54
N GLU A 339 28.39 2.35 6.25
CA GLU A 339 26.99 2.10 6.57
C GLU A 339 26.75 0.62 6.90
N PHE A 340 25.76 0.39 7.74
CA PHE A 340 25.09 -0.89 7.90
C PHE A 340 23.63 -0.74 7.54
N THR A 341 23.18 -1.50 6.57
CA THR A 341 21.78 -1.47 6.11
C THR A 341 21.11 -2.80 6.37
N THR A 342 19.98 -2.78 7.04
CA THR A 342 19.14 -3.96 7.28
C THR A 342 17.69 -3.63 6.98
N SER A 343 17.08 -4.37 6.07
CA SER A 343 15.69 -4.11 5.63
C SER A 343 15.46 -2.63 5.24
N THR A 344 14.70 -1.91 6.05
CA THR A 344 14.30 -0.50 5.83
C THR A 344 15.14 0.50 6.60
N LEU A 345 16.11 0.03 7.40
CA LEU A 345 16.94 0.87 8.27
C LEU A 345 18.37 0.94 7.75
N THR A 346 18.94 2.12 7.78
CA THR A 346 20.35 2.34 7.48
C THR A 346 21.00 3.10 8.64
N PHE A 347 22.14 2.58 9.08
CA PHE A 347 22.95 3.11 10.15
C PHE A 347 24.27 3.62 9.58
N ALA A 348 24.59 4.89 9.81
CA ALA A 348 25.83 5.50 9.31
C ALA A 348 26.93 5.48 10.35
N ALA A 349 28.15 5.15 9.90
CA ALA A 349 29.34 5.12 10.74
C ALA A 349 29.90 6.50 11.08
N SER A 350 29.49 7.56 10.39
CA SER A 350 29.94 8.94 10.65
C SER A 350 28.85 9.96 10.35
N HIS A 351 28.77 10.99 11.20
CA HIS A 351 27.98 12.18 10.96
C HIS A 351 28.54 12.91 9.73
N GLY A 352 27.82 12.96 8.63
CA GLY A 352 28.21 13.83 7.53
C GLY A 352 27.95 13.39 6.11
N SER A 353 27.46 12.21 5.85
CA SER A 353 26.90 11.96 4.53
C SER A 353 25.60 12.75 4.41
N ALA A 354 25.62 13.81 3.58
CA ALA A 354 24.41 14.53 3.19
C ALA A 354 23.52 13.55 2.45
N ILE A 355 22.59 12.92 3.18
CA ILE A 355 21.66 11.97 2.62
C ILE A 355 20.44 12.74 2.15
N ALA A 356 19.94 12.29 1.01
CA ALA A 356 18.75 12.85 0.42
C ALA A 356 17.59 12.87 1.42
N PRO A 357 16.74 13.89 1.39
CA PRO A 357 15.57 13.98 2.25
C PRO A 357 14.74 12.70 2.13
N GLY A 358 14.33 12.15 3.27
CA GLY A 358 13.53 10.94 3.33
C GLY A 358 14.28 9.66 3.67
N TYR A 359 15.58 9.69 3.72
CA TYR A 359 16.38 8.58 4.18
C TYR A 359 16.60 8.73 5.69
N TYR A 360 15.97 7.90 6.48
CA TYR A 360 16.20 7.87 7.93
C TYR A 360 17.52 7.16 8.19
N LEU A 361 18.57 7.96 8.43
CA LEU A 361 19.83 7.48 8.97
C LEU A 361 19.78 7.50 10.48
N HIS A 362 20.18 6.39 11.03
CA HIS A 362 20.50 6.28 12.43
C HIS A 362 22.01 6.29 12.62
N ASP A 363 22.46 6.79 13.75
CA ASP A 363 23.87 6.80 14.08
C ASP A 363 24.34 5.41 14.48
N MET A 364 25.52 5.03 13.98
CA MET A 364 26.24 3.84 14.37
C MET A 364 27.65 4.21 14.81
N LYS A 365 28.05 3.76 15.98
CA LYS A 365 29.43 3.89 16.46
C LYS A 365 30.23 2.69 16.00
N VAL A 366 31.40 2.93 15.41
CA VAL A 366 32.33 1.89 14.96
C VAL A 366 33.64 1.99 15.75
N SER A 367 34.06 0.89 16.35
CA SER A 367 35.33 0.79 17.10
C SER A 367 36.13 -0.40 16.66
N PRO A 368 37.44 -0.27 16.39
CA PRO A 368 38.18 0.98 16.30
C PRO A 368 37.72 1.83 15.12
N SER A 369 37.83 3.14 15.27
CA SER A 369 37.57 4.08 14.17
C SER A 369 38.79 4.17 13.24
N GLY A 370 38.54 4.40 11.95
CA GLY A 370 39.58 4.63 10.94
C GLY A 370 39.61 3.57 9.84
N SER A 371 40.45 3.84 8.84
CA SER A 371 40.56 3.02 7.64
C SER A 371 41.31 1.71 7.92
N ILE A 372 40.81 0.63 7.33
CA ILE A 372 41.46 -0.68 7.34
C ILE A 372 42.44 -0.72 6.18
N GLN A 373 43.72 -0.96 6.47
CA GLN A 373 44.77 -0.95 5.47
C GLN A 373 44.69 -2.21 4.57
N PRO A 374 45.24 -2.17 3.33
CA PRO A 374 45.29 -3.32 2.44
C PRO A 374 45.88 -4.56 3.13
N GLY A 375 45.21 -5.68 2.99
CA GLY A 375 45.58 -6.96 3.61
C GLY A 375 45.38 -7.08 5.12
N GLN A 376 45.00 -5.99 5.79
CA GLN A 376 44.74 -5.98 7.23
C GLN A 376 43.39 -6.63 7.57
N THR A 377 43.38 -7.43 8.63
CA THR A 377 42.15 -7.91 9.27
C THR A 377 41.94 -7.14 10.58
N THR A 378 40.78 -6.51 10.71
CA THR A 378 40.43 -5.72 11.89
C THR A 378 39.10 -6.23 12.46
N LYS A 379 39.06 -6.43 13.77
CA LYS A 379 37.80 -6.70 14.47
C LYS A 379 37.09 -5.37 14.72
N LEU A 380 35.96 -5.18 14.07
CA LEU A 380 35.10 -3.99 14.26
C LEU A 380 33.96 -4.34 15.21
N THR A 381 33.66 -3.41 16.10
CA THR A 381 32.48 -3.43 16.96
C THR A 381 31.54 -2.31 16.52
N LEU A 382 30.35 -2.70 16.06
CA LEU A 382 29.31 -1.79 15.64
C LEU A 382 28.32 -1.65 16.78
N THR A 383 28.14 -0.43 17.29
CA THR A 383 27.18 -0.13 18.36
C THR A 383 26.08 0.76 17.82
N ILE A 384 24.86 0.31 17.94
CA ILE A 384 23.65 1.00 17.49
C ILE A 384 22.81 1.30 18.72
N ASP A 385 22.59 2.59 18.99
CA ASP A 385 21.72 3.03 20.06
C ASP A 385 20.27 2.87 19.62
N GLY A 386 19.53 1.98 20.29
CA GLY A 386 18.13 1.72 20.03
C GLY A 386 17.24 2.84 20.56
N ASN A 387 16.27 3.22 19.75
CA ASN A 387 15.10 3.96 20.20
C ASN A 387 13.85 3.10 19.92
N SER A 388 12.69 3.54 20.37
CA SER A 388 11.44 2.77 20.16
C SER A 388 11.21 2.40 18.69
N PHE A 389 11.62 3.25 17.76
CA PHE A 389 11.49 2.98 16.33
C PHE A 389 12.42 1.85 15.88
N VAL A 390 13.69 1.85 16.31
CA VAL A 390 14.66 0.80 16.00
C VAL A 390 14.21 -0.53 16.62
N GLU A 391 13.76 -0.53 17.88
CA GLU A 391 13.25 -1.71 18.56
C GLU A 391 12.06 -2.34 17.83
N GLU A 392 11.10 -1.52 17.41
CA GLU A 392 9.92 -2.00 16.66
C GLU A 392 10.29 -2.66 15.33
N HIS A 393 11.42 -2.29 14.72
CA HIS A 393 11.82 -2.78 13.42
C HIS A 393 12.85 -3.91 13.47
N LEU A 394 13.72 -3.93 14.46
CA LEU A 394 14.83 -4.89 14.56
C LEU A 394 14.56 -6.06 15.50
N VAL A 395 13.82 -5.83 16.59
CA VAL A 395 13.64 -6.83 17.65
C VAL A 395 12.17 -7.19 17.81
N PRO A 396 11.66 -8.20 17.10
CA PRO A 396 10.33 -8.73 17.39
C PRO A 396 10.36 -9.44 18.76
N THR A 397 9.42 -9.09 19.61
CA THR A 397 9.29 -9.63 20.96
C THR A 397 8.81 -11.07 21.03
N SER A 398 8.48 -11.70 19.90
CA SER A 398 7.79 -12.99 19.83
C SER A 398 8.62 -14.18 19.35
N GLU A 399 9.87 -13.97 18.92
CA GLU A 399 10.68 -15.06 18.36
C GLU A 399 11.76 -15.57 19.33
N SER A 400 11.89 -16.89 19.39
CA SER A 400 12.88 -17.58 20.23
C SER A 400 14.31 -17.56 19.68
N GLN A 401 14.47 -17.27 18.39
CA GLN A 401 15.78 -17.11 17.73
C GLN A 401 15.74 -15.88 16.83
N LEU A 402 16.35 -14.81 17.28
CA LEU A 402 16.53 -13.60 16.52
C LEU A 402 17.83 -13.70 15.73
N THR A 403 17.81 -13.20 14.51
CA THR A 403 19.00 -13.12 13.63
C THR A 403 19.13 -11.69 13.13
N VAL A 404 20.31 -11.12 13.28
CA VAL A 404 20.66 -9.88 12.60
C VAL A 404 21.24 -10.25 11.25
N ALA A 405 20.70 -9.67 10.19
CA ALA A 405 21.23 -9.79 8.84
C ALA A 405 21.19 -8.44 8.14
N GLY A 406 22.13 -8.18 7.26
CA GLY A 406 22.18 -6.92 6.54
C GLY A 406 23.43 -6.78 5.68
N LEU A 407 23.61 -5.57 5.13
CA LEU A 407 24.73 -5.20 4.29
C LEU A 407 25.63 -4.21 5.01
N LEU A 408 26.92 -4.48 5.06
CA LEU A 408 27.95 -3.54 5.40
C LEU A 408 28.48 -2.89 4.12
N ALA A 409 28.39 -1.57 4.03
CA ALA A 409 28.90 -0.82 2.90
C ALA A 409 30.31 -0.28 3.22
N PHE A 410 31.28 -0.67 2.42
CA PHE A 410 32.65 -0.20 2.48
C PHE A 410 32.95 0.75 1.33
N LYS A 411 33.80 1.73 1.57
CA LYS A 411 34.24 2.70 0.57
C LYS A 411 35.75 2.82 0.60
N ASP A 412 36.37 2.80 -0.58
CA ASP A 412 37.80 3.05 -0.70
C ASP A 412 38.14 4.54 -0.85
N SER A 413 39.43 4.86 -0.85
CA SER A 413 39.91 6.22 -1.03
C SER A 413 39.57 6.83 -2.40
N ALA A 414 39.27 6.03 -3.41
CA ALA A 414 38.82 6.47 -4.74
C ALA A 414 37.32 6.72 -4.79
N GLY A 415 36.59 6.46 -3.72
CA GLY A 415 35.14 6.62 -3.64
C GLY A 415 34.34 5.41 -4.12
N LYS A 416 35.01 4.32 -4.45
CA LYS A 416 34.35 3.08 -4.88
C LYS A 416 33.71 2.39 -3.68
N ARG A 417 32.48 1.91 -3.85
CA ARG A 417 31.71 1.21 -2.81
C ARG A 417 31.65 -0.29 -3.10
N SER A 418 31.66 -1.09 -2.06
CA SER A 418 31.29 -2.50 -2.09
C SER A 418 30.45 -2.87 -0.90
N PHE A 419 29.72 -3.98 -1.03
CA PHE A 419 28.80 -4.45 0.01
C PHE A 419 29.21 -5.87 0.42
N ALA A 420 29.19 -6.11 1.73
CA ALA A 420 29.37 -7.44 2.30
C ALA A 420 28.14 -7.81 3.13
N GLU A 421 27.61 -8.99 2.93
CA GLU A 421 26.50 -9.50 3.74
C GLU A 421 26.99 -10.03 5.06
N ILE A 422 26.19 -9.79 6.10
CA ILE A 422 26.36 -10.43 7.40
C ILE A 422 25.07 -11.10 7.83
N GLU A 423 25.19 -12.19 8.55
CA GLU A 423 24.12 -12.88 9.25
C GLU A 423 24.67 -13.45 10.55
N GLU A 424 24.08 -13.12 11.69
CA GLU A 424 24.50 -13.60 12.99
C GLU A 424 23.30 -13.74 13.93
N PRO A 425 23.18 -14.84 14.68
CA PRO A 425 22.17 -14.98 15.74
C PRO A 425 22.28 -13.86 16.77
N LEU A 426 21.19 -13.16 17.00
CA LEU A 426 21.11 -12.12 18.00
C LEU A 426 20.86 -12.75 19.37
N ARG A 427 21.78 -12.53 20.30
CA ARG A 427 21.66 -12.99 21.70
C ARG A 427 21.12 -11.84 22.55
N PRO A 428 19.88 -11.95 23.04
CA PRO A 428 19.38 -10.97 23.99
C PRO A 428 20.09 -11.15 25.35
N ASN A 429 20.59 -10.07 25.92
CA ASN A 429 21.02 -10.04 27.32
C ASN A 429 19.78 -9.75 28.16
N TYR A 430 19.33 -10.73 28.90
CA TYR A 430 18.39 -10.55 30.00
C TYR A 430 19.24 -10.45 31.27
N HIS A 431 19.32 -9.29 31.87
CA HIS A 431 19.72 -9.20 33.25
C HIS A 431 18.48 -9.56 34.06
N ASP A 432 18.56 -10.70 34.79
CA ASP A 432 17.57 -11.15 35.77
C ASP A 432 17.42 -10.15 36.93
#